data_40d7482b2b7bf97d6c54ca25753a9089
#
_entry.id   40d7482b2b7bf97d6c54ca25753a9089
#
_cell.length_a   1.000
_cell.length_b   1.000
_cell.length_c   1.000
_cell.angle_alpha   90.00
_cell.angle_beta   90.00
_cell.angle_gamma   90.00
#
_symmetry.space_group_name_H-M   'P 1'
#
loop_
_entity.id
_entity.type
_entity.pdbx_description
1 polymer ?
#
loop_
_entity_poly.entity_id
_entity_poly.type
_entity_poly.pdbx_seq_one_letter_code
_entity_poly.pdbx_strand_id
1 'polypeptide(L)'
;QEQNSNREVRNGAIVMALKRLSVDMEFRSTHRIVKVLKNIGDITVRSNLTDYTYLASQTLMNCQAELMSRMQDREIFYATTRGINETSLIISNTMEKLVEDIFRKERCLYKFPELGSISVKLPEENVSVPGIYYFIFQRLAWEGVTLNEVISTTNEFTIVMPEEHVNVAFRVIKDLKLL
;
A
#
# COMPACT_ATOMS: atom_id res chain seq x y z
N GLN A 1 45.42 -37.43 14.76
CA GLN A 1 44.14 -38.15 14.90
C GLN A 1 43.05 -37.10 15.27
N GLU A 2 42.41 -36.53 14.27
CA GLU A 2 41.25 -35.70 14.44
C GLU A 2 40.01 -36.60 14.60
N GLN A 3 39.45 -36.59 15.79
CA GLN A 3 38.15 -37.23 16.04
C GLN A 3 37.03 -36.37 15.49
N ASN A 4 36.57 -36.73 14.30
CA ASN A 4 35.35 -36.20 13.67
C ASN A 4 34.15 -36.76 14.46
N SER A 5 33.65 -36.04 15.47
CA SER A 5 32.42 -36.40 16.19
C SER A 5 31.22 -36.01 15.35
N ASN A 6 30.86 -36.90 14.42
CA ASN A 6 29.62 -36.81 13.65
C ASN A 6 28.45 -37.11 14.62
N ARG A 7 27.97 -36.10 15.35
CA ARG A 7 26.71 -36.22 16.12
C ARG A 7 25.57 -36.19 15.13
N GLU A 8 24.96 -37.33 14.86
CA GLU A 8 23.67 -37.43 14.20
C GLU A 8 22.64 -36.59 14.99
N VAL A 9 22.37 -35.39 14.53
CA VAL A 9 21.34 -34.53 15.11
C VAL A 9 19.99 -35.10 14.69
N ARG A 10 19.24 -35.64 15.64
CA ARG A 10 17.90 -36.20 15.37
C ARG A 10 16.99 -35.12 14.73
N ASN A 11 16.34 -35.44 13.62
CA ASN A 11 15.45 -34.52 12.90
C ASN A 11 14.44 -33.81 13.83
N GLY A 12 13.95 -34.50 14.87
CA GLY A 12 13.07 -33.89 15.88
C GLY A 12 13.71 -32.79 16.69
N ALA A 13 15.02 -32.85 16.99
CA ALA A 13 15.72 -31.78 17.69
C ALA A 13 15.92 -30.55 16.81
N ILE A 14 16.18 -30.74 15.51
CA ILE A 14 16.25 -29.66 14.52
C ILE A 14 14.91 -28.97 14.41
N VAL A 15 13.81 -29.72 14.26
CA VAL A 15 12.44 -29.18 14.17
C VAL A 15 12.08 -28.38 15.42
N MET A 16 12.41 -28.88 16.61
CA MET A 16 12.16 -28.16 17.87
C MET A 16 13.02 -26.90 18.02
N ALA A 17 14.28 -26.94 17.59
CA ALA A 17 15.14 -25.76 17.60
C ALA A 17 14.63 -24.69 16.61
N LEU A 18 14.25 -25.09 15.40
CA LEU A 18 13.66 -24.19 14.40
C LEU A 18 12.33 -23.59 14.89
N LYS A 19 11.46 -24.38 15.54
CA LYS A 19 10.22 -23.85 16.16
C LYS A 19 10.52 -22.81 17.24
N ARG A 20 11.48 -23.04 18.12
CA ARG A 20 11.86 -22.07 19.16
C ARG A 20 12.42 -20.79 18.54
N LEU A 21 13.32 -20.92 17.56
CA LEU A 21 13.88 -19.76 16.84
C LEU A 21 12.81 -18.97 16.10
N SER A 22 11.85 -19.63 15.43
CA SER A 22 10.78 -18.95 14.71
C SER A 22 9.89 -18.14 15.66
N VAL A 23 9.51 -18.71 16.79
CA VAL A 23 8.69 -18.02 17.81
C VAL A 23 9.41 -16.80 18.38
N ASP A 24 10.71 -16.93 18.71
CA ASP A 24 11.49 -15.81 19.25
C ASP A 24 11.71 -14.70 18.23
N MET A 25 11.97 -15.04 16.96
CA MET A 25 12.15 -14.06 15.88
C MET A 25 10.83 -13.37 15.53
N GLU A 26 9.73 -14.11 15.45
CA GLU A 26 8.40 -13.60 15.19
C GLU A 26 7.96 -12.66 16.32
N PHE A 27 8.18 -13.02 17.57
CA PHE A 27 7.85 -12.20 18.72
C PHE A 27 8.62 -10.86 18.73
N ARG A 28 9.94 -10.89 18.51
CA ARG A 28 10.76 -9.67 18.49
C ARG A 28 10.41 -8.74 17.33
N SER A 29 10.19 -9.30 16.14
CA SER A 29 9.79 -8.52 14.96
C SER A 29 8.42 -7.91 15.16
N THR A 30 7.45 -8.69 15.64
CA THR A 30 6.09 -8.23 15.91
C THR A 30 6.07 -7.12 16.96
N HIS A 31 6.84 -7.24 18.05
CA HIS A 31 6.89 -6.21 19.09
C HIS A 31 7.39 -4.86 18.56
N ARG A 32 8.42 -4.84 17.69
CA ARG A 32 8.92 -3.61 17.06
C ARG A 32 7.88 -3.00 16.13
N ILE A 33 7.24 -3.82 15.29
CA ILE A 33 6.18 -3.40 14.38
C ILE A 33 5.02 -2.79 15.15
N VAL A 34 4.53 -3.47 16.18
CA VAL A 34 3.44 -3.01 17.04
C VAL A 34 3.76 -1.66 17.68
N LYS A 35 5.01 -1.47 18.17
CA LYS A 35 5.44 -0.19 18.73
C LYS A 35 5.35 0.96 17.73
N VAL A 36 5.72 0.73 16.47
CA VAL A 36 5.58 1.74 15.40
C VAL A 36 4.11 1.97 15.07
N LEU A 37 3.32 0.91 14.92
CA LEU A 37 1.91 1.00 14.54
C LEU A 37 1.04 1.70 15.59
N LYS A 38 1.37 1.60 16.87
CA LYS A 38 0.71 2.40 17.93
C LYS A 38 0.87 3.90 17.76
N ASN A 39 1.94 4.33 17.11
CA ASN A 39 2.29 5.73 16.89
C ASN A 39 1.88 6.24 15.49
N ILE A 40 1.05 5.50 14.74
CA ILE A 40 0.52 6.03 13.49
C ILE A 40 -0.30 7.30 13.75
N GLY A 41 -0.10 8.29 12.88
CA GLY A 41 -0.75 9.60 12.98
C GLY A 41 -2.20 9.60 12.49
N ASP A 42 -2.55 10.64 11.77
CA ASP A 42 -3.88 10.81 11.22
C ASP A 42 -4.20 9.77 10.16
N ILE A 43 -5.48 9.41 10.11
CA ILE A 43 -6.04 8.53 9.08
C ILE A 43 -7.07 9.36 8.31
N THR A 44 -6.82 9.55 7.03
CA THR A 44 -7.73 10.26 6.13
C THR A 44 -8.42 9.27 5.20
N VAL A 45 -9.73 9.36 5.10
CA VAL A 45 -10.54 8.56 4.18
C VAL A 45 -11.06 9.44 3.07
N ARG A 46 -11.00 8.96 1.83
CA ARG A 46 -11.60 9.61 0.67
C ARG A 46 -12.44 8.61 -0.11
N SER A 47 -13.51 9.08 -0.70
CA SER A 47 -14.41 8.35 -1.60
C SER A 47 -14.45 9.00 -2.96
N ASN A 48 -15.21 8.42 -3.89
CA ASN A 48 -15.41 8.95 -5.23
C ASN A 48 -14.10 9.16 -6.00
N LEU A 49 -13.29 8.12 -6.06
CA LEU A 49 -12.04 8.09 -6.83
C LEU A 49 -12.20 7.18 -8.05
N THR A 50 -11.48 7.51 -9.11
CA THR A 50 -11.32 6.64 -10.30
C THR A 50 -9.84 6.44 -10.57
N ASP A 51 -9.46 5.20 -10.83
CA ASP A 51 -8.13 4.82 -11.29
C ASP A 51 -8.14 4.51 -12.79
N TYR A 52 -7.23 5.17 -13.51
CA TYR A 52 -6.99 4.98 -14.93
C TYR A 52 -5.61 4.41 -15.15
N THR A 53 -5.49 3.29 -15.84
CA THR A 53 -4.21 2.74 -16.28
C THR A 53 -4.02 3.00 -17.76
N TYR A 54 -2.99 3.74 -18.12
CA TYR A 54 -2.61 4.06 -19.50
C TYR A 54 -1.36 3.31 -19.92
N LEU A 55 -1.29 2.95 -21.21
CA LEU A 55 -0.03 2.47 -21.81
C LEU A 55 0.97 3.63 -21.82
N ALA A 56 2.20 3.38 -21.36
CA ALA A 56 3.23 4.41 -21.34
C ALA A 56 3.52 4.96 -22.74
N SER A 57 3.41 6.27 -22.92
CA SER A 57 3.69 6.97 -24.16
C SER A 57 4.54 8.23 -23.89
N GLN A 58 5.09 8.81 -24.96
CA GLN A 58 5.84 10.07 -24.84
C GLN A 58 4.91 11.29 -24.59
N THR A 59 3.67 11.21 -25.09
CA THR A 59 2.68 12.28 -24.99
C THR A 59 1.94 12.29 -23.68
N LEU A 60 1.91 11.16 -22.96
CA LEU A 60 1.21 11.00 -21.69
C LEU A 60 1.69 12.00 -20.62
N MET A 61 2.99 12.32 -20.59
CA MET A 61 3.54 13.31 -19.67
C MET A 61 3.01 14.73 -19.94
N ASN A 62 2.78 15.07 -21.21
CA ASN A 62 2.19 16.36 -21.57
C ASN A 62 0.73 16.43 -21.11
N CYS A 63 -0.01 15.34 -21.26
CA CYS A 63 -1.40 15.23 -20.76
C CYS A 63 -1.44 15.38 -19.21
N GLN A 64 -0.51 14.76 -18.50
CA GLN A 64 -0.41 14.92 -17.04
C GLN A 64 -0.09 16.36 -16.65
N ALA A 65 0.87 17.01 -17.32
CA ALA A 65 1.22 18.41 -17.06
C ALA A 65 0.02 19.35 -17.34
N GLU A 66 -0.70 19.13 -18.44
CA GLU A 66 -1.92 19.87 -18.75
C GLU A 66 -2.99 19.68 -17.68
N LEU A 67 -3.24 18.44 -17.26
CA LEU A 67 -4.20 18.14 -16.20
C LEU A 67 -3.83 18.87 -14.90
N MET A 68 -2.56 18.77 -14.48
CA MET A 68 -2.07 19.44 -13.26
C MET A 68 -2.23 20.97 -13.34
N SER A 69 -1.98 21.57 -14.50
CA SER A 69 -2.14 23.02 -14.69
C SER A 69 -3.58 23.50 -14.54
N ARG A 70 -4.55 22.63 -14.81
CA ARG A 70 -5.98 22.92 -14.70
C ARG A 70 -6.58 22.57 -13.33
N MET A 71 -5.85 21.82 -12.50
CA MET A 71 -6.27 21.52 -11.13
C MET A 71 -5.93 22.69 -10.22
N GLN A 72 -6.93 23.52 -9.92
CA GLN A 72 -6.78 24.69 -9.02
C GLN A 72 -7.28 24.40 -7.61
N ASP A 73 -8.07 23.36 -7.43
CA ASP A 73 -8.65 22.98 -6.15
C ASP A 73 -7.71 22.06 -5.36
N ARG A 74 -7.46 22.42 -4.10
CA ARG A 74 -6.64 21.63 -3.17
C ARG A 74 -7.35 20.38 -2.63
N GLU A 75 -8.66 20.29 -2.79
CA GLU A 75 -9.44 19.15 -2.31
C GLU A 75 -9.42 17.97 -3.28
N ILE A 76 -8.96 18.17 -4.51
CA ILE A 76 -8.83 17.11 -5.50
C ILE A 76 -7.74 16.13 -5.07
N PHE A 77 -8.12 14.86 -4.96
CA PHE A 77 -7.13 13.79 -4.84
C PHE A 77 -6.49 13.56 -6.21
N TYR A 78 -5.17 13.52 -6.25
CA TYR A 78 -4.40 13.20 -7.43
C TYR A 78 -3.18 12.40 -7.03
N ALA A 79 -3.03 11.21 -7.61
CA ALA A 79 -1.82 10.42 -7.50
C ALA A 79 -1.52 9.78 -8.86
N THR A 80 -0.25 9.68 -9.20
CA THR A 80 0.20 9.02 -10.42
C THR A 80 1.46 8.23 -10.16
N THR A 81 1.51 7.03 -10.72
CA THR A 81 2.68 6.17 -10.69
C THR A 81 3.04 5.80 -12.13
N ARG A 82 4.32 5.89 -12.47
CA ARG A 82 4.79 5.53 -13.81
C ARG A 82 5.75 4.36 -13.74
N GLY A 83 5.33 3.25 -14.33
CA GLY A 83 6.18 2.10 -14.61
C GLY A 83 6.88 2.20 -15.97
N ILE A 84 7.48 1.11 -16.39
CA ILE A 84 8.15 1.02 -17.70
C ILE A 84 7.11 0.98 -18.83
N ASN A 85 6.04 0.20 -18.66
CA ASN A 85 5.04 -0.07 -19.70
C ASN A 85 3.72 0.65 -19.46
N GLU A 86 3.41 1.01 -18.22
CA GLU A 86 2.12 1.53 -17.80
C GLU A 86 2.28 2.73 -16.89
N THR A 87 1.24 3.55 -16.84
CA THR A 87 1.11 4.68 -15.94
C THR A 87 -0.28 4.63 -15.32
N SER A 88 -0.36 4.59 -14.00
CA SER A 88 -1.61 4.73 -13.25
C SER A 88 -1.85 6.20 -12.90
N LEU A 89 -3.10 6.61 -12.95
CA LEU A 89 -3.62 7.92 -12.58
C LEU A 89 -4.86 7.74 -11.73
N ILE A 90 -4.76 8.07 -10.45
CA ILE A 90 -5.89 8.03 -9.52
C ILE A 90 -6.32 9.45 -9.22
N ILE A 91 -7.60 9.74 -9.41
CA ILE A 91 -8.11 11.10 -9.31
C ILE A 91 -9.56 11.13 -8.80
N SER A 92 -9.94 12.24 -8.16
CA SER A 92 -11.34 12.48 -7.76
C SER A 92 -12.28 12.47 -8.95
N ASN A 93 -13.45 11.84 -8.84
CA ASN A 93 -14.44 11.68 -9.91
C ASN A 93 -14.94 13.01 -10.49
N THR A 94 -14.82 14.09 -9.73
CA THR A 94 -15.15 15.45 -10.23
C THR A 94 -14.32 15.86 -11.45
N MET A 95 -13.17 15.20 -11.65
CA MET A 95 -12.23 15.48 -12.74
C MET A 95 -12.36 14.51 -13.92
N GLU A 96 -13.26 13.53 -13.89
CA GLU A 96 -13.38 12.50 -14.93
C GLU A 96 -13.51 13.08 -16.34
N LYS A 97 -14.43 14.03 -16.54
CA LYS A 97 -14.62 14.65 -17.86
C LYS A 97 -13.35 15.33 -18.38
N LEU A 98 -12.64 16.02 -17.49
CA LEU A 98 -11.40 16.69 -17.87
C LEU A 98 -10.29 15.68 -18.22
N VAL A 99 -10.20 14.58 -17.48
CA VAL A 99 -9.27 13.49 -17.79
C VAL A 99 -9.61 12.88 -19.16
N GLU A 100 -10.86 12.53 -19.41
CA GLU A 100 -11.30 11.95 -20.69
C GLU A 100 -11.02 12.88 -21.87
N ASP A 101 -11.19 14.19 -21.71
CA ASP A 101 -10.90 15.17 -22.75
C ASP A 101 -9.40 15.30 -23.05
N ILE A 102 -8.58 15.43 -22.00
CA ILE A 102 -7.12 15.61 -22.14
C ILE A 102 -6.47 14.33 -22.66
N PHE A 103 -6.86 13.18 -22.10
CA PHE A 103 -6.23 11.88 -22.39
C PHE A 103 -6.92 11.14 -23.55
N ARG A 104 -7.83 11.76 -24.29
CA ARG A 104 -8.61 11.11 -25.38
C ARG A 104 -7.78 10.42 -26.45
N LYS A 105 -6.53 10.80 -26.65
CA LYS A 105 -5.61 10.21 -27.63
C LYS A 105 -4.69 9.16 -27.03
N GLU A 106 -4.70 9.04 -25.71
CA GLU A 106 -3.89 8.05 -25.02
C GLU A 106 -4.63 6.72 -24.91
N ARG A 107 -3.88 5.63 -24.91
CA ARG A 107 -4.46 4.28 -24.81
C ARG A 107 -4.71 3.96 -23.35
N CYS A 108 -5.97 4.10 -22.91
CA CYS A 108 -6.42 3.61 -21.61
C CYS A 108 -6.55 2.08 -21.69
N LEU A 109 -5.88 1.37 -20.79
CA LEU A 109 -5.91 -0.08 -20.66
C LEU A 109 -7.03 -0.52 -19.72
N TYR A 110 -7.13 0.16 -18.57
CA TYR A 110 -8.11 -0.12 -17.53
C TYR A 110 -8.66 1.18 -16.95
N LYS A 111 -9.92 1.16 -16.54
CA LYS A 111 -10.60 2.19 -15.77
C LYS A 111 -11.37 1.51 -14.66
N PHE A 112 -11.04 1.84 -13.42
CA PHE A 112 -11.72 1.35 -12.22
C PHE A 112 -12.39 2.54 -11.52
N PRO A 113 -13.70 2.72 -11.68
CA PRO A 113 -14.48 3.72 -10.96
C PRO A 113 -14.85 3.23 -9.56
N GLU A 114 -15.52 4.08 -8.79
CA GLU A 114 -16.10 3.75 -7.48
C GLU A 114 -15.05 3.24 -6.48
N LEU A 115 -13.89 3.91 -6.46
CA LEU A 115 -12.83 3.61 -5.53
C LEU A 115 -12.85 4.60 -4.35
N GLY A 116 -12.36 4.11 -3.24
CA GLY A 116 -12.02 4.92 -2.08
C GLY A 116 -10.57 4.72 -1.68
N SER A 117 -10.06 5.61 -0.85
CA SER A 117 -8.70 5.50 -0.32
C SER A 117 -8.64 5.73 1.18
N ILE A 118 -7.63 5.15 1.79
CA ILE A 118 -7.23 5.42 3.16
C ILE A 118 -5.77 5.82 3.16
N SER A 119 -5.50 7.05 3.58
CA SER A 119 -4.15 7.57 3.78
C SER A 119 -3.82 7.58 5.27
N VAL A 120 -2.64 7.08 5.60
CA VAL A 120 -2.16 6.96 6.98
C VAL A 120 -0.82 7.66 7.10
N LYS A 121 -0.71 8.55 8.09
CA LYS A 121 0.58 9.14 8.44
C LYS A 121 1.38 8.15 9.27
N LEU A 122 2.52 7.71 8.76
CA LEU A 122 3.44 6.81 9.44
C LEU A 122 4.49 7.60 10.23
N PRO A 123 4.93 7.12 11.41
CA PRO A 123 6.02 7.71 12.14
C PRO A 123 7.37 7.51 11.42
N GLU A 124 8.37 8.35 11.73
CA GLU A 124 9.69 8.31 11.08
C GLU A 124 10.40 6.97 11.18
N GLU A 125 10.18 6.23 12.26
CA GLU A 125 10.73 4.90 12.49
C GLU A 125 10.26 3.86 11.45
N ASN A 126 9.20 4.17 10.70
CA ASN A 126 8.68 3.31 9.63
C ASN A 126 9.77 2.88 8.62
N VAL A 127 10.71 3.77 8.27
CA VAL A 127 11.80 3.44 7.31
C VAL A 127 12.84 2.46 7.87
N SER A 128 12.95 2.34 9.20
CA SER A 128 13.98 1.53 9.86
C SER A 128 13.47 0.20 10.40
N VAL A 129 12.15 0.00 10.45
CA VAL A 129 11.54 -1.22 10.96
C VAL A 129 10.97 -2.06 9.82
N PRO A 130 11.61 -3.20 9.47
CA PRO A 130 11.12 -4.05 8.41
C PRO A 130 9.80 -4.73 8.78
N GLY A 131 8.95 -4.96 7.78
CA GLY A 131 7.72 -5.74 7.93
C GLY A 131 6.46 -4.96 8.30
N ILE A 132 6.50 -3.63 8.42
CA ILE A 132 5.33 -2.81 8.75
C ILE A 132 4.23 -2.99 7.70
N TYR A 133 4.56 -2.87 6.42
CA TYR A 133 3.60 -3.07 5.32
C TYR A 133 3.06 -4.50 5.27
N TYR A 134 3.93 -5.50 5.48
CA TYR A 134 3.49 -6.90 5.56
C TYR A 134 2.43 -7.09 6.64
N PHE A 135 2.66 -6.52 7.82
CA PHE A 135 1.74 -6.65 8.95
C PHE A 135 0.38 -5.98 8.68
N ILE A 136 0.39 -4.82 8.01
CA ILE A 136 -0.83 -4.12 7.61
C ILE A 136 -1.58 -4.94 6.55
N PHE A 137 -0.90 -5.35 5.47
CA PHE A 137 -1.52 -6.09 4.38
C PHE A 137 -2.05 -7.44 4.80
N GLN A 138 -1.35 -8.14 5.69
CA GLN A 138 -1.81 -9.42 6.23
C GLN A 138 -3.17 -9.27 6.90
N ARG A 139 -3.38 -8.22 7.70
CA ARG A 139 -4.65 -7.98 8.40
C ARG A 139 -5.76 -7.58 7.45
N LEU A 140 -5.46 -6.75 6.45
CA LEU A 140 -6.42 -6.40 5.39
C LEU A 140 -6.84 -7.63 4.59
N ALA A 141 -5.89 -8.49 4.25
CA ALA A 141 -6.16 -9.73 3.52
C ALA A 141 -7.02 -10.72 4.32
N TRP A 142 -6.82 -10.82 5.63
CA TRP A 142 -7.66 -11.67 6.49
C TRP A 142 -9.11 -11.20 6.57
N GLU A 143 -9.35 -9.90 6.42
CA GLU A 143 -10.69 -9.32 6.35
C GLU A 143 -11.27 -9.31 4.91
N GLY A 144 -10.57 -9.91 3.95
CA GLY A 144 -11.02 -10.02 2.56
C GLY A 144 -10.93 -8.72 1.76
N VAL A 145 -10.14 -7.73 2.22
CA VAL A 145 -9.97 -6.46 1.53
C VAL A 145 -9.05 -6.66 0.33
N THR A 146 -9.55 -6.35 -0.87
CA THR A 146 -8.75 -6.26 -2.09
C THR A 146 -8.23 -4.85 -2.28
N LEU A 147 -7.04 -4.71 -2.87
CA LEU A 147 -6.41 -3.41 -3.12
C LEU A 147 -6.23 -3.22 -4.63
N ASN A 148 -6.55 -2.02 -5.12
CA ASN A 148 -6.26 -1.60 -6.49
C ASN A 148 -4.85 -1.04 -6.59
N GLU A 149 -4.51 -0.11 -5.67
CA GLU A 149 -3.23 0.57 -5.68
C GLU A 149 -2.68 0.77 -4.27
N VAL A 150 -1.36 0.86 -4.19
CA VAL A 150 -0.63 1.19 -2.97
C VAL A 150 0.38 2.28 -3.29
N ILE A 151 0.23 3.41 -2.62
CA ILE A 151 1.08 4.58 -2.81
C ILE A 151 1.78 4.86 -1.48
N SER A 152 3.08 5.05 -1.52
CA SER A 152 3.85 5.33 -0.32
C SER A 152 4.89 6.42 -0.57
N THR A 153 4.94 7.35 0.34
CA THR A 153 6.05 8.26 0.53
C THR A 153 6.81 7.87 1.80
N THR A 154 7.78 8.66 2.23
CA THR A 154 8.56 8.35 3.45
C THR A 154 7.66 8.18 4.68
N ASN A 155 6.67 9.06 4.86
CA ASN A 155 5.86 9.12 6.08
C ASN A 155 4.35 9.07 5.80
N GLU A 156 3.96 8.75 4.58
CA GLU A 156 2.55 8.59 4.21
C GLU A 156 2.36 7.32 3.40
N PHE A 157 1.35 6.59 3.74
CA PHE A 157 0.95 5.35 3.12
C PHE A 157 -0.52 5.42 2.75
N THR A 158 -0.82 5.28 1.47
CA THR A 158 -2.18 5.32 0.94
C THR A 158 -2.50 4.00 0.26
N ILE A 159 -3.61 3.41 0.62
CA ILE A 159 -4.20 2.26 -0.06
C ILE A 159 -5.47 2.70 -0.77
N VAL A 160 -5.65 2.22 -2.00
CA VAL A 160 -6.83 2.46 -2.84
C VAL A 160 -7.52 1.13 -3.08
N MET A 161 -8.83 1.12 -2.94
CA MET A 161 -9.64 -0.09 -2.96
C MET A 161 -11.06 0.21 -3.45
N PRO A 162 -11.87 -0.81 -3.81
CA PRO A 162 -13.30 -0.65 -4.02
C PRO A 162 -13.96 0.02 -2.82
N GLU A 163 -14.89 0.96 -3.06
CA GLU A 163 -15.50 1.77 -2.00
C GLU A 163 -16.19 0.92 -0.93
N GLU A 164 -16.73 -0.22 -1.31
CA GLU A 164 -17.36 -1.18 -0.39
C GLU A 164 -16.41 -1.72 0.69
N HIS A 165 -15.10 -1.76 0.41
CA HIS A 165 -14.08 -2.25 1.34
C HIS A 165 -13.56 -1.18 2.32
N VAL A 166 -13.81 0.10 2.05
CA VAL A 166 -13.24 1.23 2.81
C VAL A 166 -13.56 1.16 4.30
N ASN A 167 -14.80 0.84 4.66
CA ASN A 167 -15.23 0.78 6.06
C ASN A 167 -14.51 -0.34 6.82
N VAL A 168 -14.33 -1.50 6.20
CA VAL A 168 -13.61 -2.63 6.80
C VAL A 168 -12.13 -2.29 6.95
N ALA A 169 -11.51 -1.77 5.90
CA ALA A 169 -10.11 -1.37 5.91
C ALA A 169 -9.83 -0.27 6.93
N PHE A 170 -10.70 0.73 7.05
CA PHE A 170 -10.58 1.78 8.06
C PHE A 170 -10.58 1.22 9.49
N ARG A 171 -11.50 0.29 9.80
CA ARG A 171 -11.53 -0.39 11.09
C ARG A 171 -10.23 -1.13 11.35
N VAL A 172 -9.76 -1.92 10.39
CA VAL A 172 -8.48 -2.65 10.50
C VAL A 172 -7.32 -1.70 10.81
N ILE A 173 -7.18 -0.62 10.04
CA ILE A 173 -6.08 0.35 10.23
C ILE A 173 -6.21 1.06 11.59
N LYS A 174 -7.43 1.45 11.99
CA LYS A 174 -7.67 2.09 13.29
C LYS A 174 -7.29 1.17 14.44
N ASP A 175 -7.63 -0.12 14.35
CA ASP A 175 -7.36 -1.11 15.40
C ASP A 175 -5.85 -1.38 15.57
N LEU A 176 -5.01 -1.06 14.58
CA LEU A 176 -3.56 -1.11 14.73
C LEU A 176 -3.02 -0.20 15.83
N LYS A 177 -3.71 0.88 16.15
CA LYS A 177 -3.35 1.78 17.27
C LYS A 177 -3.62 1.15 18.65
N LEU A 178 -4.46 0.14 18.71
CA LEU A 178 -4.91 -0.50 19.95
C LEU A 178 -4.11 -1.77 20.31
N LEU A 179 -3.16 -2.17 19.44
CA LEU A 179 -2.33 -3.36 19.64
C LEU A 179 -1.38 -3.24 20.89
#